data_6f82bdb9759b1c2407a0bfb5cadbb34c
#
_entry.id   6f82bdb9759b1c2407a0bfb5cadbb34c
#
_cell.length_a   1.000
_cell.length_b   1.000
_cell.length_c   1.000
_cell.angle_alpha   90.00
_cell.angle_beta   90.00
_cell.angle_gamma   90.00
#
_symmetry.space_group_name_H-M   'P 1'
#
loop_
_entity.id
_entity.type
_entity.pdbx_description
1 polymer ?
#
loop_
_entity_poly.entity_id
_entity_poly.type
_entity_poly.pdbx_seq_one_letter_code
_entity_poly.pdbx_strand_id
1 'polypeptide(L)'
;EFIWLDMDPLYDTPKHRSMGEYGPKRGVDNILTALDDYHIKATFFVPGIAAEKYPDTVLKIAESGHEIALHGYAHENFAHLSPDEQREAIQKGINAIEKLTGKKPVGFRLPEGDCTPETFDIIKEFDFLYDSSLFDNDIPYFIENGKHKMTEIPMRWEMVDFTYLAWGGIFPAGACRVAVYDDVLDNWLRELNAFYDMGLCYVITWTPQTIGS
;
A
#
# COMPACT_ATOMS: atom_id res chain seq x y z
N GLU A 1 -7.13 7.07 1.20
CA GLU A 1 -6.44 6.53 2.38
C GLU A 1 -6.82 7.28 3.63
N PHE A 2 -7.21 6.56 4.67
CA PHE A 2 -7.65 7.12 5.95
C PHE A 2 -6.57 7.02 7.04
N ILE A 3 -5.31 6.77 6.64
CA ILE A 3 -4.14 6.71 7.54
C ILE A 3 -4.18 7.77 8.66
N TRP A 4 -4.68 8.95 8.32
CA TRP A 4 -4.71 10.07 9.24
C TRP A 4 -5.89 10.04 10.22
N LEU A 5 -6.92 9.23 9.99
CA LEU A 5 -8.12 9.18 10.81
C LEU A 5 -8.04 8.15 11.93
N ASP A 6 -7.25 7.10 11.74
CA ASP A 6 -7.16 5.98 12.68
C ASP A 6 -6.03 6.11 13.69
N MET A 7 -5.02 6.95 13.40
CA MET A 7 -3.86 7.12 14.27
C MET A 7 -4.15 7.88 15.57
N ASP A 8 -5.09 8.81 15.61
CA ASP A 8 -5.50 9.54 16.82
C ASP A 8 -6.80 10.31 16.56
N PRO A 9 -7.81 10.24 17.44
CA PRO A 9 -9.02 11.08 17.36
C PRO A 9 -8.75 12.58 17.25
N LEU A 10 -7.58 13.05 17.69
CA LEU A 10 -7.13 14.44 17.53
C LEU A 10 -6.95 14.86 16.06
N TYR A 11 -6.80 13.89 15.14
CA TYR A 11 -6.61 14.16 13.71
C TYR A 11 -7.89 14.08 12.88
N ASP A 12 -9.02 13.74 13.49
CA ASP A 12 -10.31 13.77 12.81
C ASP A 12 -10.81 15.21 12.62
N THR A 13 -10.04 15.97 11.86
CA THR A 13 -10.34 17.36 11.51
C THR A 13 -10.70 17.48 10.02
N PRO A 14 -11.48 18.51 9.62
CA PRO A 14 -11.80 18.75 8.21
C PRO A 14 -10.56 18.85 7.32
N LYS A 15 -9.44 19.37 7.84
CA LYS A 15 -8.17 19.46 7.13
C LYS A 15 -7.62 18.07 6.81
N HIS A 16 -7.49 17.18 7.81
CA HIS A 16 -6.93 15.85 7.62
C HIS A 16 -7.85 14.97 6.76
N ARG A 17 -9.17 15.07 6.95
CA ARG A 17 -10.13 14.40 6.06
C ARG A 17 -9.96 14.84 4.61
N SER A 18 -9.81 16.15 4.35
CA SER A 18 -9.63 16.66 2.99
C SER A 18 -8.33 16.17 2.34
N MET A 19 -7.25 15.99 3.12
CA MET A 19 -5.99 15.43 2.62
C MET A 19 -6.18 13.97 2.19
N GLY A 20 -6.82 13.14 3.02
CA GLY A 20 -7.12 11.75 2.67
C GLY A 20 -8.06 11.61 1.47
N GLU A 21 -9.06 12.48 1.37
CA GLU A 21 -10.04 12.49 0.27
C GLU A 21 -9.45 12.91 -1.08
N TYR A 22 -8.32 13.59 -1.10
CA TYR A 22 -7.67 13.99 -2.37
C TYR A 22 -7.30 12.75 -3.20
N GLY A 23 -6.78 11.69 -2.56
CA GLY A 23 -6.41 10.45 -3.23
C GLY A 23 -7.53 9.89 -4.10
N PRO A 24 -8.67 9.47 -3.52
CA PRO A 24 -9.79 8.91 -4.29
C PRO A 24 -10.50 9.92 -5.19
N LYS A 25 -10.46 11.23 -4.88
CA LYS A 25 -11.16 12.26 -5.69
C LYS A 25 -10.36 12.72 -6.90
N ARG A 26 -9.05 12.71 -6.85
CA ARG A 26 -8.17 13.28 -7.89
C ARG A 26 -6.91 12.47 -8.12
N GLY A 27 -6.20 12.08 -7.06
CA GLY A 27 -4.89 11.46 -7.16
C GLY A 27 -4.91 10.14 -7.94
N VAL A 28 -5.93 9.31 -7.71
CA VAL A 28 -6.11 8.05 -8.46
C VAL A 28 -6.33 8.32 -9.95
N ASP A 29 -7.15 9.31 -10.32
CA ASP A 29 -7.39 9.65 -11.72
C ASP A 29 -6.12 10.10 -12.44
N ASN A 30 -5.31 10.92 -11.78
CA ASN A 30 -4.04 11.39 -12.32
C ASN A 30 -3.05 10.22 -12.52
N ILE A 31 -2.96 9.32 -11.53
CA ILE A 31 -2.11 8.12 -11.63
C ILE A 31 -2.60 7.19 -12.75
N LEU A 32 -3.91 6.92 -12.83
CA LEU A 32 -4.46 6.06 -13.89
C LEU A 32 -4.19 6.63 -15.28
N THR A 33 -4.32 7.96 -15.44
CA THR A 33 -3.98 8.62 -16.71
C THR A 33 -2.51 8.40 -17.07
N ALA A 34 -1.58 8.64 -16.13
CA ALA A 34 -0.17 8.42 -16.38
C ALA A 34 0.17 6.95 -16.69
N LEU A 35 -0.42 6.00 -15.96
CA LEU A 35 -0.21 4.57 -16.20
C LEU A 35 -0.74 4.13 -17.57
N ASP A 36 -1.88 4.68 -18.00
CA ASP A 36 -2.46 4.39 -19.32
C ASP A 36 -1.62 4.97 -20.45
N ASP A 37 -1.17 6.21 -20.33
CA ASP A 37 -0.30 6.89 -21.30
C ASP A 37 0.98 6.09 -21.59
N TYR A 38 1.53 5.42 -20.60
CA TYR A 38 2.74 4.60 -20.71
C TYR A 38 2.47 3.10 -20.82
N HIS A 39 1.21 2.66 -20.86
CA HIS A 39 0.80 1.25 -20.91
C HIS A 39 1.37 0.39 -19.78
N ILE A 40 1.49 0.97 -18.59
CA ILE A 40 2.02 0.30 -17.39
C ILE A 40 0.85 -0.22 -16.55
N LYS A 41 0.98 -1.45 -16.04
CA LYS A 41 0.07 -2.00 -15.04
C LYS A 41 0.69 -1.92 -13.67
N ALA A 42 -0.16 -1.67 -12.67
CA ALA A 42 0.24 -1.54 -11.27
C ALA A 42 -0.66 -2.39 -10.37
N THR A 43 -0.19 -2.67 -9.18
CA THR A 43 -0.98 -3.22 -8.07
C THR A 43 -1.39 -2.09 -7.13
N PHE A 44 -2.68 -2.01 -6.85
CA PHE A 44 -3.23 -1.09 -5.86
C PHE A 44 -3.55 -1.86 -4.58
N PHE A 45 -2.83 -1.60 -3.52
CA PHE A 45 -3.09 -2.13 -2.19
C PHE A 45 -4.19 -1.29 -1.53
N VAL A 46 -5.39 -1.86 -1.43
CA VAL A 46 -6.61 -1.14 -1.06
C VAL A 46 -7.10 -1.61 0.31
N PRO A 47 -7.25 -0.72 1.30
CA PRO A 47 -7.96 -1.03 2.54
C PRO A 47 -9.43 -1.35 2.25
N GLY A 48 -10.02 -2.35 2.94
CA GLY A 48 -11.41 -2.73 2.72
C GLY A 48 -12.40 -1.56 2.89
N ILE A 49 -12.16 -0.70 3.87
CA ILE A 49 -12.97 0.51 4.11
C ILE A 49 -12.91 1.50 2.93
N ALA A 50 -11.78 1.57 2.22
CA ALA A 50 -11.68 2.41 1.03
C ALA A 50 -12.52 1.85 -0.12
N ALA A 51 -12.59 0.53 -0.28
CA ALA A 51 -13.48 -0.11 -1.24
C ALA A 51 -14.97 0.15 -0.93
N GLU A 52 -15.35 0.21 0.35
CA GLU A 52 -16.72 0.53 0.76
C GLU A 52 -17.07 2.01 0.60
N LYS A 53 -16.14 2.92 0.90
CA LYS A 53 -16.38 4.37 0.84
C LYS A 53 -16.24 4.97 -0.55
N TYR A 54 -15.37 4.40 -1.38
CA TYR A 54 -15.07 4.89 -2.73
C TYR A 54 -15.20 3.78 -3.79
N PRO A 55 -16.37 3.12 -3.87
CA PRO A 55 -16.56 1.96 -4.74
C PRO A 55 -16.27 2.29 -6.21
N ASP A 56 -16.71 3.44 -6.69
CA ASP A 56 -16.52 3.85 -8.09
C ASP A 56 -15.03 4.03 -8.43
N THR A 57 -14.24 4.55 -7.51
CA THR A 57 -12.79 4.72 -7.68
C THR A 57 -12.10 3.36 -7.75
N VAL A 58 -12.43 2.42 -6.86
CA VAL A 58 -11.83 1.08 -6.84
C VAL A 58 -12.25 0.26 -8.06
N LEU A 59 -13.53 0.35 -8.49
CA LEU A 59 -13.98 -0.27 -9.73
C LEU A 59 -13.24 0.29 -10.95
N LYS A 60 -13.05 1.60 -11.04
CA LYS A 60 -12.30 2.24 -12.12
C LYS A 60 -10.87 1.71 -12.21
N ILE A 61 -10.17 1.52 -11.08
CA ILE A 61 -8.84 0.90 -11.04
C ILE A 61 -8.89 -0.51 -11.62
N ALA A 62 -9.83 -1.34 -11.15
CA ALA A 62 -9.97 -2.73 -11.60
C ALA A 62 -10.34 -2.83 -13.09
N GLU A 63 -11.27 -1.99 -13.56
CA GLU A 63 -11.72 -1.93 -14.97
C GLU A 63 -10.60 -1.43 -15.90
N SER A 64 -9.69 -0.59 -15.40
CA SER A 64 -8.48 -0.19 -16.13
C SER A 64 -7.43 -1.31 -16.21
N GLY A 65 -7.73 -2.50 -15.67
CA GLY A 65 -6.89 -3.69 -15.75
C GLY A 65 -5.70 -3.69 -14.82
N HIS A 66 -5.76 -2.92 -13.73
CA HIS A 66 -4.81 -2.98 -12.63
C HIS A 66 -5.23 -4.03 -11.60
N GLU A 67 -4.27 -4.49 -10.81
CA GLU A 67 -4.55 -5.42 -9.72
C GLU A 67 -5.07 -4.67 -8.49
N ILE A 68 -6.09 -5.24 -7.83
CA ILE A 68 -6.52 -4.83 -6.50
C ILE A 68 -6.02 -5.88 -5.50
N ALA A 69 -5.07 -5.48 -4.66
CA ALA A 69 -4.55 -6.27 -3.54
C ALA A 69 -5.06 -5.71 -2.21
N LEU A 70 -4.97 -6.48 -1.14
CA LEU A 70 -5.48 -6.11 0.17
C LEU A 70 -4.46 -5.31 0.98
N HIS A 71 -4.95 -4.31 1.74
CA HIS A 71 -4.17 -3.49 2.67
C HIS A 71 -4.87 -3.35 4.03
N GLY A 72 -5.17 -4.48 4.68
CA GLY A 72 -6.01 -4.49 5.87
C GLY A 72 -7.47 -4.08 5.58
N TYR A 73 -8.25 -3.81 6.63
CA TYR A 73 -9.61 -3.28 6.46
C TYR A 73 -9.67 -1.77 6.63
N ALA A 74 -9.22 -1.23 7.77
CA ALA A 74 -9.22 0.20 8.10
C ALA A 74 -7.81 0.79 8.19
N HIS A 75 -6.82 0.15 7.58
CA HIS A 75 -5.40 0.50 7.65
C HIS A 75 -4.82 0.32 9.07
N GLU A 76 -5.24 -0.74 9.76
CA GLU A 76 -4.85 -1.05 11.13
C GLU A 76 -3.35 -1.35 11.25
N ASN A 77 -2.70 -0.87 12.30
CA ASN A 77 -1.36 -1.33 12.66
C ASN A 77 -1.45 -2.73 13.28
N PHE A 78 -0.99 -3.74 12.56
CA PHE A 78 -1.10 -5.15 12.95
C PHE A 78 -0.27 -5.51 14.19
N ALA A 79 0.74 -4.73 14.55
CA ALA A 79 1.49 -4.93 15.79
C ALA A 79 0.65 -4.68 17.04
N HIS A 80 -0.45 -3.93 16.91
CA HIS A 80 -1.35 -3.58 18.02
C HIS A 80 -2.60 -4.48 18.11
N LEU A 81 -2.78 -5.39 17.15
CA LEU A 81 -3.93 -6.29 17.08
C LEU A 81 -3.60 -7.67 17.66
N SER A 82 -4.55 -8.24 18.39
CA SER A 82 -4.53 -9.66 18.74
C SER A 82 -4.61 -10.54 17.47
N PRO A 83 -4.21 -11.81 17.54
CA PRO A 83 -4.32 -12.73 16.41
C PRO A 83 -5.73 -12.83 15.80
N ASP A 84 -6.77 -12.78 16.64
CA ASP A 84 -8.16 -12.85 16.17
C ASP A 84 -8.60 -11.55 15.51
N GLU A 85 -8.19 -10.38 16.02
CA GLU A 85 -8.44 -9.09 15.38
C GLU A 85 -7.72 -8.98 14.04
N GLN A 86 -6.50 -9.51 13.91
CA GLN A 86 -5.78 -9.58 12.63
C GLN A 86 -6.57 -10.41 11.60
N ARG A 87 -7.06 -11.59 11.99
CA ARG A 87 -7.91 -12.43 11.13
C ARG A 87 -9.20 -11.73 10.72
N GLU A 88 -9.84 -11.04 11.65
CA GLU A 88 -11.06 -10.27 11.37
C GLU A 88 -10.79 -9.15 10.36
N ALA A 89 -9.75 -8.36 10.56
CA ALA A 89 -9.37 -7.28 9.65
C ALA A 89 -9.09 -7.80 8.23
N ILE A 90 -8.32 -8.89 8.10
CA ILE A 90 -8.02 -9.52 6.80
C ILE A 90 -9.32 -10.02 6.14
N GLN A 91 -10.14 -10.81 6.86
CA GLN A 91 -11.37 -11.38 6.30
C GLN A 91 -12.35 -10.29 5.89
N LYS A 92 -12.51 -9.25 6.70
CA LYS A 92 -13.39 -8.12 6.41
C LYS A 92 -12.93 -7.34 5.18
N GLY A 93 -11.62 -7.12 5.06
CA GLY A 93 -11.03 -6.49 3.89
C GLY A 93 -11.22 -7.32 2.61
N ILE A 94 -10.99 -8.64 2.67
CA ILE A 94 -11.26 -9.56 1.55
C ILE A 94 -12.73 -9.46 1.13
N ASN A 95 -13.66 -9.55 2.08
CA ASN A 95 -15.10 -9.52 1.80
C ASN A 95 -15.53 -8.21 1.12
N ALA A 96 -14.97 -7.08 1.56
CA ALA A 96 -15.27 -5.77 0.97
C ALA A 96 -14.80 -5.68 -0.49
N ILE A 97 -13.56 -6.10 -0.77
CA ILE A 97 -13.00 -6.10 -2.13
C ILE A 97 -13.72 -7.11 -3.03
N GLU A 98 -13.92 -8.34 -2.58
CA GLU A 98 -14.57 -9.39 -3.36
C GLU A 98 -16.03 -9.05 -3.68
N LYS A 99 -16.77 -8.51 -2.71
CA LYS A 99 -18.14 -8.03 -2.93
C LYS A 99 -18.22 -6.97 -4.00
N LEU A 100 -17.23 -6.07 -4.06
CA LEU A 100 -17.21 -4.95 -5.00
C LEU A 100 -16.74 -5.38 -6.39
N THR A 101 -15.64 -6.13 -6.45
CA THR A 101 -14.95 -6.44 -7.72
C THR A 101 -15.33 -7.80 -8.32
N GLY A 102 -16.02 -8.65 -7.53
CA GLY A 102 -16.28 -10.05 -7.89
C GLY A 102 -15.05 -10.95 -7.85
N LYS A 103 -13.92 -10.48 -7.33
CA LYS A 103 -12.66 -11.22 -7.27
C LYS A 103 -12.03 -11.11 -5.88
N LYS A 104 -11.60 -12.25 -5.32
CA LYS A 104 -10.78 -12.28 -4.10
C LYS A 104 -9.42 -11.66 -4.40
N PRO A 105 -8.88 -10.75 -3.55
CA PRO A 105 -7.52 -10.25 -3.69
C PRO A 105 -6.52 -11.39 -3.47
N VAL A 106 -5.47 -11.42 -4.28
CA VAL A 106 -4.42 -12.46 -4.22
C VAL A 106 -3.10 -11.94 -3.64
N GLY A 107 -2.95 -10.64 -3.50
CA GLY A 107 -1.80 -9.99 -2.87
C GLY A 107 -2.19 -9.30 -1.58
N PHE A 108 -1.24 -9.19 -0.67
CA PHE A 108 -1.37 -8.50 0.60
C PHE A 108 -0.19 -7.56 0.83
N ARG A 109 -0.42 -6.44 1.50
CA ARG A 109 0.61 -5.58 2.08
C ARG A 109 0.14 -5.12 3.45
N LEU A 110 1.00 -5.24 4.46
CA LEU A 110 0.72 -4.75 5.82
C LEU A 110 0.59 -3.22 5.82
N PRO A 111 -0.49 -2.67 6.41
CA PRO A 111 -0.53 -1.26 6.75
C PRO A 111 0.65 -0.89 7.67
N GLU A 112 1.35 0.21 7.37
CA GLU A 112 2.52 0.71 8.12
C GLU A 112 3.73 -0.23 8.18
N GLY A 113 3.58 -1.51 7.84
CA GLY A 113 4.64 -2.52 7.85
C GLY A 113 4.90 -3.18 9.21
N ASP A 114 4.38 -2.63 10.31
CA ASP A 114 4.57 -3.19 11.65
C ASP A 114 3.62 -4.37 11.90
N CYS A 115 4.17 -5.43 12.52
CA CYS A 115 3.40 -6.65 12.79
C CYS A 115 3.95 -7.43 13.99
N THR A 116 3.20 -8.44 14.44
CA THR A 116 3.65 -9.41 15.44
C THR A 116 4.35 -10.60 14.77
N PRO A 117 5.13 -11.41 15.52
CA PRO A 117 5.75 -12.61 14.96
C PRO A 117 4.76 -13.59 14.33
N GLU A 118 3.50 -13.63 14.81
CA GLU A 118 2.45 -14.54 14.33
C GLU A 118 1.75 -14.04 13.06
N THR A 119 1.90 -12.77 12.72
CA THR A 119 1.15 -12.11 11.61
C THR A 119 1.32 -12.85 10.29
N PHE A 120 2.54 -13.25 9.92
CA PHE A 120 2.77 -13.96 8.65
C PHE A 120 2.17 -15.36 8.63
N ASP A 121 2.03 -16.01 9.78
CA ASP A 121 1.33 -17.30 9.87
C ASP A 121 -0.18 -17.10 9.67
N ILE A 122 -0.73 -16.01 10.21
CA ILE A 122 -2.13 -15.63 10.02
C ILE A 122 -2.41 -15.26 8.56
N ILE A 123 -1.57 -14.43 7.92
CA ILE A 123 -1.74 -14.04 6.51
C ILE A 123 -1.80 -15.28 5.60
N LYS A 124 -0.95 -16.29 5.86
CA LYS A 124 -0.92 -17.55 5.10
C LYS A 124 -2.21 -18.38 5.22
N GLU A 125 -3.02 -18.20 6.27
CA GLU A 125 -4.32 -18.85 6.40
C GLU A 125 -5.33 -18.44 5.32
N PHE A 126 -5.09 -17.28 4.65
CA PHE A 126 -6.01 -16.69 3.67
C PHE A 126 -5.66 -16.97 2.21
N ASP A 127 -4.68 -17.83 1.94
CA ASP A 127 -4.26 -18.25 0.58
C ASP A 127 -3.82 -17.10 -0.33
N PHE A 128 -3.20 -16.05 0.21
CA PHE A 128 -2.55 -15.04 -0.62
C PHE A 128 -1.38 -15.65 -1.37
N LEU A 129 -1.20 -15.27 -2.63
CA LEU A 129 -0.08 -15.70 -3.46
C LEU A 129 1.21 -14.98 -3.07
N TYR A 130 1.10 -13.73 -2.65
CA TYR A 130 2.24 -12.93 -2.25
C TYR A 130 1.89 -11.90 -1.17
N ASP A 131 2.92 -11.54 -0.43
CA ASP A 131 3.00 -10.37 0.44
C ASP A 131 4.06 -9.40 -0.09
N SER A 132 3.96 -8.13 0.26
CA SER A 132 4.95 -7.11 -0.09
C SER A 132 5.10 -6.12 1.05
N SER A 133 5.63 -6.60 2.19
CA SER A 133 5.71 -5.81 3.43
C SER A 133 7.10 -5.74 4.02
N LEU A 134 8.03 -6.65 3.65
CA LEU A 134 9.34 -6.76 4.27
C LEU A 134 10.43 -6.04 3.47
N PHE A 135 11.58 -5.79 4.12
CA PHE A 135 12.65 -4.92 3.64
C PHE A 135 14.04 -5.61 3.64
N ASP A 136 14.07 -6.92 3.76
CA ASP A 136 15.28 -7.68 4.09
C ASP A 136 15.99 -8.28 2.88
N ASN A 137 15.47 -8.07 1.64
CA ASN A 137 16.07 -8.61 0.43
C ASN A 137 15.86 -7.70 -0.79
N ASP A 138 16.62 -7.96 -1.88
CA ASP A 138 16.51 -7.24 -3.15
C ASP A 138 15.85 -8.08 -4.26
N ILE A 139 15.50 -9.33 -3.96
CA ILE A 139 14.80 -10.25 -4.85
C ILE A 139 13.64 -10.92 -4.12
N PRO A 140 12.55 -11.28 -4.82
CA PRO A 140 11.47 -12.05 -4.22
C PRO A 140 11.97 -13.39 -3.65
N TYR A 141 11.40 -13.77 -2.50
CA TYR A 141 11.71 -15.02 -1.84
C TYR A 141 10.47 -15.67 -1.23
N PHE A 142 10.60 -16.87 -0.68
CA PHE A 142 9.48 -17.55 -0.07
C PHE A 142 9.51 -17.44 1.45
N ILE A 143 8.40 -16.98 2.02
CA ILE A 143 8.13 -17.13 3.45
C ILE A 143 7.47 -18.49 3.64
N GLU A 144 8.19 -19.40 4.27
CA GLU A 144 7.75 -20.78 4.50
C GLU A 144 7.48 -21.05 5.98
N ASN A 145 6.35 -21.68 6.26
CA ASN A 145 6.07 -22.29 7.56
C ASN A 145 5.29 -23.60 7.33
N GLY A 146 5.99 -24.70 7.46
CA GLY A 146 5.41 -26.03 7.22
C GLY A 146 4.90 -26.22 5.79
N LYS A 147 3.58 -26.36 5.61
CA LYS A 147 2.95 -26.60 4.29
C LYS A 147 2.57 -25.32 3.53
N HIS A 148 2.56 -24.19 4.20
CA HIS A 148 2.14 -22.93 3.59
C HIS A 148 3.36 -22.18 3.07
N LYS A 149 3.27 -21.77 1.82
CA LYS A 149 4.31 -21.04 1.11
C LYS A 149 3.69 -19.82 0.45
N MET A 150 4.24 -18.65 0.73
CA MET A 150 3.81 -17.36 0.17
C MET A 150 5.04 -16.63 -0.36
N THR A 151 4.91 -15.94 -1.47
CA THR A 151 6.02 -15.13 -2.02
C THR A 151 6.07 -13.80 -1.29
N GLU A 152 7.24 -13.42 -0.79
CA GLU A 152 7.52 -12.04 -0.40
C GLU A 152 8.11 -11.28 -1.57
N ILE A 153 7.60 -10.08 -1.83
CA ILE A 153 8.13 -9.12 -2.79
C ILE A 153 8.67 -7.93 -1.98
N PRO A 154 9.98 -7.88 -1.71
CA PRO A 154 10.55 -6.91 -0.79
C PRO A 154 10.39 -5.47 -1.24
N MET A 155 10.28 -4.58 -0.26
CA MET A 155 10.21 -3.13 -0.45
C MET A 155 11.49 -2.45 0.03
N ARG A 156 11.61 -1.16 -0.30
CA ARG A 156 12.65 -0.27 0.25
C ARG A 156 12.06 1.11 0.54
N TRP A 157 12.43 1.68 1.67
CA TRP A 157 11.94 3.01 2.07
C TRP A 157 12.34 4.11 1.08
N GLU A 158 13.52 3.97 0.45
CA GLU A 158 14.05 4.90 -0.53
C GLU A 158 13.20 4.96 -1.81
N MET A 159 12.32 3.98 -2.03
CA MET A 159 11.42 3.91 -3.19
C MET A 159 9.96 4.21 -2.85
N VAL A 160 9.70 4.79 -1.67
CA VAL A 160 8.36 5.19 -1.22
C VAL A 160 8.23 6.71 -1.32
N ASP A 161 7.25 7.20 -2.09
CA ASP A 161 7.00 8.63 -2.29
C ASP A 161 6.70 9.37 -0.98
N PHE A 162 5.98 8.72 -0.08
CA PHE A 162 5.58 9.28 1.20
C PHE A 162 6.77 9.73 2.05
N THR A 163 7.89 9.02 1.99
CA THR A 163 9.11 9.36 2.75
C THR A 163 9.75 10.68 2.32
N TYR A 164 9.52 11.12 1.09
CA TYR A 164 10.10 12.33 0.51
C TYR A 164 9.11 13.48 0.38
N LEU A 165 7.87 13.18 0.01
CA LEU A 165 6.91 14.16 -0.50
C LEU A 165 5.75 14.40 0.45
N ALA A 166 5.49 13.51 1.44
CA ALA A 166 4.44 13.74 2.40
C ALA A 166 4.86 14.77 3.44
N TRP A 167 3.99 15.77 3.65
CA TRP A 167 4.12 16.70 4.76
C TRP A 167 3.08 16.37 5.83
N GLY A 168 3.54 16.02 7.02
CA GLY A 168 2.67 15.77 8.17
C GLY A 168 3.07 16.62 9.37
N GLY A 169 2.17 17.44 9.90
CA GLY A 169 2.38 18.15 11.18
C GLY A 169 2.40 17.24 12.41
N ILE A 170 2.34 15.93 12.19
CA ILE A 170 2.15 14.87 13.19
C ILE A 170 3.48 14.26 13.61
N PHE A 171 4.46 14.28 12.72
CA PHE A 171 5.77 13.70 12.98
C PHE A 171 6.61 14.62 13.91
N PRO A 172 7.59 14.07 14.63
CA PRO A 172 8.54 14.88 15.40
C PRO A 172 9.10 16.02 14.55
N ALA A 173 9.32 17.17 15.17
CA ALA A 173 9.84 18.34 14.48
C ALA A 173 11.12 17.97 13.71
N GLY A 174 11.13 18.23 12.41
CA GLY A 174 12.23 17.89 11.50
C GLY A 174 12.06 16.58 10.69
N ALA A 175 11.01 15.80 10.97
CA ALA A 175 10.68 14.60 10.18
C ALA A 175 9.78 14.90 8.96
N CYS A 176 9.22 16.11 8.89
CA CYS A 176 8.36 16.53 7.79
C CYS A 176 9.21 17.13 6.67
N ARG A 177 9.27 16.47 5.54
CA ARG A 177 10.02 16.97 4.38
C ARG A 177 9.10 17.01 3.17
N VAL A 178 9.17 18.15 2.45
CA VAL A 178 8.87 18.17 1.02
C VAL A 178 10.22 18.27 0.33
N ALA A 179 10.68 17.18 -0.27
CA ALA A 179 11.91 17.14 -1.02
C ALA A 179 11.73 17.82 -2.39
N VAL A 180 12.84 18.21 -3.01
CA VAL A 180 12.84 18.70 -4.39
C VAL A 180 12.50 17.54 -5.32
N TYR A 181 11.49 17.70 -6.17
CA TYR A 181 11.00 16.62 -7.04
C TYR A 181 12.09 16.04 -7.95
N ASP A 182 12.93 16.89 -8.52
CA ASP A 182 14.02 16.45 -9.41
C ASP A 182 15.05 15.59 -8.67
N ASP A 183 15.35 15.91 -7.41
CA ASP A 183 16.28 15.12 -6.58
C ASP A 183 15.68 13.74 -6.26
N VAL A 184 14.39 13.68 -5.97
CA VAL A 184 13.69 12.42 -5.71
C VAL A 184 13.65 11.56 -6.96
N LEU A 185 13.32 12.15 -8.10
CA LEU A 185 13.29 11.45 -9.40
C LEU A 185 14.67 10.93 -9.78
N ASP A 186 15.74 11.75 -9.60
CA ASP A 186 17.12 11.33 -9.89
C ASP A 186 17.52 10.13 -9.00
N ASN A 187 17.18 10.15 -7.71
CA ASN A 187 17.41 9.02 -6.81
C ASN A 187 16.69 7.75 -7.31
N TRP A 188 15.41 7.83 -7.62
CA TRP A 188 14.64 6.69 -8.10
C TRP A 188 15.15 6.14 -9.43
N LEU A 189 15.59 7.00 -10.34
CA LEU A 189 16.17 6.57 -11.61
C LEU A 189 17.54 5.91 -11.44
N ARG A 190 18.38 6.38 -10.50
CA ARG A 190 19.64 5.72 -10.16
C ARG A 190 19.42 4.34 -9.57
N GLU A 191 18.48 4.20 -8.63
CA GLU A 191 18.10 2.91 -8.07
C GLU A 191 17.53 1.96 -9.14
N LEU A 192 16.61 2.46 -9.98
CA LEU A 192 16.05 1.67 -11.08
C LEU A 192 17.15 1.11 -11.99
N ASN A 193 18.11 1.96 -12.41
CA ASN A 193 19.20 1.53 -13.27
C ASN A 193 20.10 0.51 -12.59
N ALA A 194 20.45 0.72 -11.31
CA ALA A 194 21.26 -0.23 -10.54
C ALA A 194 20.55 -1.58 -10.38
N PHE A 195 19.28 -1.58 -10.03
CA PHE A 195 18.47 -2.81 -9.91
C PHE A 195 18.34 -3.54 -11.25
N TYR A 196 18.12 -2.79 -12.34
CA TYR A 196 18.05 -3.36 -13.68
C TYR A 196 19.39 -4.02 -14.09
N ASP A 197 20.51 -3.33 -13.91
CA ASP A 197 21.84 -3.83 -14.26
C ASP A 197 22.24 -5.08 -13.43
N MET A 198 21.77 -5.14 -12.20
CA MET A 198 22.03 -6.27 -11.29
C MET A 198 21.01 -7.39 -11.39
N GLY A 199 19.92 -7.23 -12.14
CA GLY A 199 18.84 -8.22 -12.26
C GLY A 199 18.01 -8.38 -10.99
N LEU A 200 17.82 -7.31 -10.23
CA LEU A 200 17.07 -7.26 -8.97
C LEU A 200 15.60 -6.87 -9.18
N CYS A 201 14.80 -6.97 -8.13
CA CYS A 201 13.38 -6.61 -8.16
C CYS A 201 13.17 -5.17 -7.67
N TYR A 202 12.92 -4.25 -8.58
CA TYR A 202 12.63 -2.85 -8.26
C TYR A 202 11.14 -2.68 -7.91
N VAL A 203 10.83 -2.28 -6.68
CA VAL A 203 9.47 -1.99 -6.22
C VAL A 203 9.36 -0.53 -5.81
N ILE A 204 8.70 0.27 -6.64
CA ILE A 204 8.38 1.66 -6.30
C ILE A 204 6.95 1.74 -5.72
N THR A 205 6.77 2.48 -4.65
CA THR A 205 5.48 2.64 -3.97
C THR A 205 5.02 4.09 -4.03
N TRP A 206 3.79 4.27 -4.48
CA TRP A 206 3.16 5.57 -4.65
C TRP A 206 1.87 5.67 -3.84
N THR A 207 1.70 6.81 -3.21
CA THR A 207 0.51 7.15 -2.43
C THR A 207 -0.31 8.17 -3.21
N PRO A 208 -1.57 7.88 -3.58
CA PRO A 208 -2.35 8.74 -4.48
C PRO A 208 -2.51 10.19 -4.03
N GLN A 209 -2.58 10.44 -2.73
CA GLN A 209 -2.64 11.81 -2.20
C GLN A 209 -1.31 12.55 -2.22
N THR A 210 -0.21 11.86 -2.49
CA THR A 210 1.15 12.40 -2.54
C THR A 210 1.62 12.59 -3.98
N ILE A 211 1.91 11.50 -4.68
CA ILE A 211 2.44 11.55 -6.06
C ILE A 211 1.35 11.88 -7.09
N GLY A 212 0.08 11.67 -6.76
CA GLY A 212 -1.04 11.98 -7.65
C GLY A 212 -1.44 13.47 -7.64
N SER A 213 -0.73 14.31 -6.89
CA SER A 213 -1.02 15.75 -6.78
C SER A 213 -0.36 16.59 -7.87
#